data_8732f922f47239934fda80c7476fbacf
#
_entry.id   8732f922f47239934fda80c7476fbacf
#
_cell.length_a   1.000
_cell.length_b   1.000
_cell.length_c   1.000
_cell.angle_alpha   90.00
_cell.angle_beta   90.00
_cell.angle_gamma   90.00
#
_symmetry.space_group_name_H-M   'P 1'
#
loop_
_entity.id
_entity.type
_entity.pdbx_description
1 polymer ?
#
loop_
_entity_poly.entity_id
_entity_poly.type
_entity_poly.pdbx_seq_one_letter_code
_entity_poly.pdbx_strand_id
1 'polypeptide(L)'
;MKSVNREIKLWRALGFLDVLTINVLSLISAGNLNRLIPLQFSYIDKLGHILFYGFASFCFCKMAILKSNNSSYAIKWIVAGLLLMGAILEIIQYLSRMGRQFDIWDLVANGLGIFAGWALSILLPSK
;
A
#
# COMPACT_ATOMS: atom_id res chain seq x y z
N MET A 1 8.29 15.27 -23.08
CA MET A 1 7.03 15.69 -22.43
C MET A 1 5.90 14.66 -22.56
N LYS A 2 5.55 14.14 -23.74
CA LYS A 2 4.44 13.15 -23.88
C LYS A 2 4.72 11.82 -23.15
N SER A 3 5.96 11.32 -23.12
CA SER A 3 6.35 10.09 -22.43
C SER A 3 6.21 10.20 -20.90
N VAL A 4 6.73 11.28 -20.32
CA VAL A 4 6.65 11.52 -18.85
C VAL A 4 5.20 11.63 -18.39
N ASN A 5 4.34 12.33 -19.14
CA ASN A 5 2.92 12.41 -18.81
C ASN A 5 2.21 11.04 -18.88
N ARG A 6 2.65 10.16 -19.78
CA ARG A 6 2.13 8.78 -19.86
C ARG A 6 2.57 7.97 -18.64
N GLU A 7 3.82 8.09 -18.24
CA GLU A 7 4.33 7.41 -17.03
C GLU A 7 3.62 7.88 -15.76
N ILE A 8 3.43 9.18 -15.59
CA ILE A 8 2.67 9.74 -14.45
C ILE A 8 1.26 9.15 -14.38
N LYS A 9 0.56 9.07 -15.53
CA LYS A 9 -0.78 8.46 -15.59
C LYS A 9 -0.75 6.98 -15.24
N LEU A 10 0.25 6.25 -15.71
CA LEU A 10 0.42 4.82 -15.43
C LEU A 10 0.63 4.58 -13.94
N TRP A 11 1.62 5.24 -13.33
CA TRP A 11 1.91 5.06 -11.90
C TRP A 11 0.74 5.45 -11.02
N ARG A 12 0.02 6.52 -11.38
CA ARG A 12 -1.21 6.91 -10.71
C ARG A 12 -2.28 5.82 -10.79
N ALA A 13 -2.53 5.28 -11.97
CA ALA A 13 -3.53 4.24 -12.18
C ALA A 13 -3.19 2.95 -11.43
N LEU A 14 -1.93 2.52 -11.47
CA LEU A 14 -1.44 1.35 -10.72
C LEU A 14 -1.57 1.54 -9.22
N GLY A 15 -1.20 2.71 -8.68
CA GLY A 15 -1.34 3.02 -7.26
C GLY A 15 -2.80 3.00 -6.79
N PHE A 16 -3.72 3.57 -7.56
CA PHE A 16 -5.15 3.53 -7.22
C PHE A 16 -5.74 2.13 -7.34
N LEU A 17 -5.35 1.35 -8.35
CA LEU A 17 -5.79 -0.04 -8.47
C LEU A 17 -5.32 -0.87 -7.28
N ASP A 18 -4.07 -0.69 -6.86
CA ASP A 18 -3.51 -1.38 -5.70
C ASP A 18 -4.22 -0.99 -4.40
N VAL A 19 -4.46 0.31 -4.17
CA VAL A 19 -5.24 0.78 -3.02
C VAL A 19 -6.66 0.20 -3.02
N LEU A 20 -7.31 0.10 -4.18
CA LEU A 20 -8.61 -0.55 -4.28
C LEU A 20 -8.51 -2.04 -3.89
N THR A 21 -7.47 -2.73 -4.36
CA THR A 21 -7.20 -4.14 -4.02
C THR A 21 -6.99 -4.31 -2.51
N ILE A 22 -6.17 -3.45 -1.88
CA ILE A 22 -5.96 -3.44 -0.42
C ILE A 22 -7.31 -3.33 0.31
N ASN A 23 -8.14 -2.35 -0.06
CA ASN A 23 -9.43 -2.13 0.58
C ASN A 23 -10.36 -3.35 0.44
N VAL A 24 -10.45 -3.93 -0.76
CA VAL A 24 -11.28 -5.11 -1.02
C VAL A 24 -10.80 -6.30 -0.21
N LEU A 25 -9.50 -6.61 -0.24
CA LEU A 25 -8.93 -7.74 0.51
C LEU A 25 -9.05 -7.56 2.02
N SER A 26 -8.89 -6.33 2.51
CA SER A 26 -9.01 -6.01 3.93
C SER A 26 -10.44 -6.16 4.45
N LEU A 27 -11.45 -5.96 3.61
CA LEU A 27 -12.85 -6.08 3.98
C LEU A 27 -13.44 -7.48 3.75
N ILE A 28 -12.69 -8.41 3.17
CA ILE A 28 -13.09 -9.83 3.07
C ILE A 28 -12.91 -10.49 4.45
N SER A 29 -13.93 -11.23 4.90
CA SER A 29 -13.85 -11.97 6.17
C SER A 29 -12.72 -13.02 6.16
N ALA A 30 -12.10 -13.25 7.32
CA ALA A 30 -11.02 -14.25 7.46
C ALA A 30 -11.43 -15.64 6.95
N GLY A 31 -12.67 -16.08 7.21
CA GLY A 31 -13.18 -17.37 6.76
C GLY A 31 -13.25 -17.48 5.23
N ASN A 32 -13.66 -16.42 4.54
CA ASN A 32 -13.70 -16.40 3.07
C ASN A 32 -12.30 -16.30 2.47
N LEU A 33 -11.42 -15.52 3.10
CA LEU A 33 -10.03 -15.38 2.64
C LEU A 33 -9.29 -16.72 2.75
N ASN A 34 -9.46 -17.46 3.85
CA ASN A 34 -8.86 -18.78 4.03
C ASN A 34 -9.38 -19.84 3.05
N ARG A 35 -10.59 -19.67 2.51
CA ARG A 35 -11.11 -20.54 1.43
C ARG A 35 -10.47 -20.23 0.08
N LEU A 36 -10.17 -18.96 -0.18
CA LEU A 36 -9.56 -18.51 -1.45
C LEU A 36 -8.05 -18.74 -1.47
N ILE A 37 -7.41 -18.50 -0.34
CA ILE A 37 -5.96 -18.65 -0.17
C ILE A 37 -5.76 -19.39 1.16
N PRO A 38 -5.40 -20.68 1.15
CA PRO A 38 -5.15 -21.44 2.38
C PRO A 38 -3.88 -20.91 3.05
N LEU A 39 -4.04 -19.84 3.83
CA LEU A 39 -2.96 -19.19 4.57
C LEU A 39 -2.73 -19.94 5.90
N GLN A 40 -2.02 -21.05 5.84
CA GLN A 40 -1.62 -21.76 7.06
C GLN A 40 -0.45 -21.09 7.81
N PHE A 41 0.08 -19.96 7.28
CA PHE A 41 1.23 -19.27 7.86
C PHE A 41 0.86 -17.83 8.25
N SER A 42 0.94 -17.54 9.55
CA SER A 42 0.76 -16.19 10.11
C SER A 42 1.64 -15.11 9.44
N TYR A 43 2.75 -15.49 8.83
CA TYR A 43 3.68 -14.57 8.17
C TYR A 43 3.23 -14.15 6.76
N ILE A 44 2.36 -14.92 6.09
CA ILE A 44 1.92 -14.60 4.72
C ILE A 44 1.02 -13.37 4.73
N ASP A 45 0.19 -13.19 5.75
CA ASP A 45 -0.64 -12.01 5.92
C ASP A 45 0.24 -10.75 6.02
N LYS A 46 1.24 -10.77 6.90
CA LYS A 46 2.21 -9.67 7.08
C LYS A 46 3.02 -9.38 5.82
N LEU A 47 3.41 -10.43 5.09
CA LEU A 47 4.07 -10.27 3.79
C LEU A 47 3.15 -9.58 2.78
N GLY A 48 1.87 -9.91 2.77
CA GLY A 48 0.85 -9.23 1.97
C GLY A 48 0.80 -7.74 2.29
N HIS A 49 0.74 -7.37 3.56
CA HIS A 49 0.77 -5.97 4.01
C HIS A 49 2.02 -5.24 3.51
N ILE A 50 3.21 -5.83 3.67
CA ILE A 50 4.48 -5.25 3.18
C ILE A 50 4.43 -5.03 1.67
N LEU A 51 4.01 -6.03 0.90
CA LEU A 51 4.04 -5.98 -0.56
C LEU A 51 3.03 -4.96 -1.11
N PHE A 52 1.78 -4.99 -0.66
CA PHE A 52 0.74 -4.08 -1.16
C PHE A 52 1.03 -2.64 -0.75
N TYR A 53 1.28 -2.36 0.52
CA TYR A 53 1.61 -0.99 0.95
C TYR A 53 2.93 -0.49 0.36
N GLY A 54 3.89 -1.39 0.14
CA GLY A 54 5.13 -1.09 -0.56
C GLY A 54 4.90 -0.70 -2.01
N PHE A 55 4.07 -1.45 -2.72
CA PHE A 55 3.76 -1.16 -4.12
C PHE A 55 2.95 0.13 -4.28
N ALA A 56 1.93 0.37 -3.43
CA ALA A 56 1.20 1.64 -3.41
C ALA A 56 2.13 2.83 -3.18
N SER A 57 2.99 2.73 -2.15
CA SER A 57 3.97 3.77 -1.83
C SER A 57 4.92 4.03 -2.99
N PHE A 58 5.47 2.97 -3.59
CA PHE A 58 6.33 3.08 -4.78
C PHE A 58 5.64 3.82 -5.92
N CYS A 59 4.42 3.43 -6.27
CA CYS A 59 3.67 4.02 -7.39
C CYS A 59 3.40 5.51 -7.17
N PHE A 60 2.88 5.88 -6.00
CA PHE A 60 2.54 7.28 -5.73
C PHE A 60 3.76 8.16 -5.53
N CYS A 61 4.83 7.66 -4.89
CA CYS A 61 6.09 8.40 -4.76
C CYS A 61 6.76 8.58 -6.12
N LYS A 62 6.75 7.55 -6.97
CA LYS A 62 7.27 7.65 -8.35
C LYS A 62 6.51 8.68 -9.16
N MET A 63 5.17 8.66 -9.08
CA MET A 63 4.34 9.69 -9.70
C MET A 63 4.69 11.09 -9.20
N ALA A 64 4.89 11.28 -7.90
CA ALA A 64 5.22 12.57 -7.31
C ALA A 64 6.59 13.08 -7.78
N ILE A 65 7.60 12.20 -7.83
CA ILE A 65 8.96 12.50 -8.32
C ILE A 65 8.92 12.93 -9.78
N LEU A 66 8.19 12.21 -10.62
CA LEU A 66 8.05 12.55 -12.06
C LEU A 66 7.32 13.87 -12.30
N LYS A 67 6.42 14.25 -11.38
CA LYS A 67 5.61 15.46 -11.52
C LYS A 67 6.33 16.73 -11.10
N SER A 68 7.26 16.67 -10.15
CA SER A 68 7.93 17.84 -9.58
C SER A 68 9.32 17.52 -9.05
N ASN A 69 10.27 18.40 -9.34
CA ASN A 69 11.62 18.34 -8.74
C ASN A 69 11.61 18.56 -7.22
N ASN A 70 10.58 19.20 -6.67
CA ASN A 70 10.38 19.35 -5.22
C ASN A 70 9.22 18.45 -4.75
N SER A 71 9.42 17.13 -4.86
CA SER A 71 8.42 16.13 -4.50
C SER A 71 8.32 15.84 -3.01
N SER A 72 9.26 16.33 -2.18
CA SER A 72 9.36 15.99 -0.75
C SER A 72 8.08 16.26 0.02
N TYR A 73 7.40 17.36 -0.26
CA TYR A 73 6.14 17.69 0.39
C TYR A 73 5.02 16.70 0.01
N ALA A 74 4.90 16.39 -1.28
CA ALA A 74 3.91 15.43 -1.76
C ALA A 74 4.16 14.02 -1.19
N ILE A 75 5.42 13.60 -1.13
CA ILE A 75 5.82 12.30 -0.56
C ILE A 75 5.42 12.19 0.91
N LYS A 76 5.62 13.23 1.72
CA LYS A 76 5.19 13.24 3.13
C LYS A 76 3.69 12.97 3.27
N TRP A 77 2.86 13.59 2.44
CA TRP A 77 1.42 13.38 2.46
C TRP A 77 0.99 12.01 1.92
N ILE A 78 1.71 11.46 0.93
CA ILE A 78 1.51 10.09 0.44
C ILE A 78 1.78 9.09 1.57
N VAL A 79 2.94 9.20 2.23
CA VAL A 79 3.32 8.32 3.34
C VAL A 79 2.31 8.43 4.49
N ALA A 80 1.98 9.65 4.92
CA ALA A 80 1.01 9.87 5.98
C ALA A 80 -0.37 9.32 5.63
N GLY A 81 -0.84 9.51 4.40
CA GLY A 81 -2.12 9.01 3.91
C GLY A 81 -2.19 7.48 3.89
N LEU A 82 -1.14 6.81 3.43
CA LEU A 82 -1.07 5.35 3.41
C LEU A 82 -1.02 4.76 4.83
N LEU A 83 -0.26 5.38 5.75
CA LEU A 83 -0.22 4.97 7.16
C LEU A 83 -1.59 5.13 7.83
N LEU A 84 -2.24 6.26 7.61
CA LEU A 84 -3.57 6.53 8.14
C LEU A 84 -4.61 5.56 7.58
N MET A 85 -4.57 5.28 6.27
CA MET A 85 -5.44 4.30 5.64
C MET A 85 -5.26 2.91 6.26
N GLY A 86 -4.01 2.47 6.47
CA GLY A 86 -3.71 1.20 7.13
C GLY A 86 -4.30 1.14 8.53
N ALA A 87 -4.10 2.18 9.34
CA ALA A 87 -4.65 2.23 10.69
C ALA A 87 -6.19 2.18 10.71
N ILE A 88 -6.84 2.91 9.81
CA ILE A 88 -8.31 2.91 9.67
C ILE A 88 -8.82 1.51 9.28
N LEU A 89 -8.17 0.84 8.33
CA LEU A 89 -8.57 -0.50 7.92
C LEU A 89 -8.44 -1.52 9.04
N GLU A 90 -7.36 -1.47 9.83
CA GLU A 90 -7.20 -2.31 11.02
C GLU A 90 -8.33 -2.09 12.04
N ILE A 91 -8.70 -0.83 12.29
CA ILE A 91 -9.81 -0.50 13.18
C ILE A 91 -11.14 -1.04 12.63
N ILE A 92 -11.39 -0.88 11.33
CA ILE A 92 -12.61 -1.38 10.67
C ILE A 92 -12.66 -2.92 10.77
N GLN A 93 -11.55 -3.61 10.53
CA GLN A 93 -11.47 -5.07 10.65
C GLN A 93 -11.80 -5.55 12.08
N TYR A 94 -11.26 -4.88 13.08
CA TYR A 94 -11.54 -5.16 14.47
C TYR A 94 -13.02 -4.94 14.84
N LEU A 95 -13.58 -3.80 14.45
CA LEU A 95 -14.98 -3.44 14.75
C LEU A 95 -16.00 -4.28 13.99
N SER A 96 -15.70 -4.70 12.77
CA SER A 96 -16.62 -5.46 11.92
C SER A 96 -16.81 -6.92 12.34
N ARG A 97 -16.06 -7.41 13.32
CA ARG A 97 -16.14 -8.79 13.84
C ARG A 97 -16.04 -9.87 12.76
N MET A 98 -15.33 -9.59 11.67
CA MET A 98 -15.15 -10.51 10.53
C MET A 98 -14.16 -11.64 10.80
N GLY A 99 -13.95 -12.01 12.07
CA GLY A 99 -13.00 -13.05 12.50
C GLY A 99 -11.53 -12.59 12.42
N ARG A 100 -11.28 -11.28 12.28
CA ARG A 100 -9.95 -10.67 12.37
C ARG A 100 -9.82 -9.93 13.70
N GLN A 101 -8.62 -10.00 14.28
CA GLN A 101 -8.26 -9.24 15.47
C GLN A 101 -7.37 -8.07 15.05
N PHE A 102 -7.40 -6.98 15.81
CA PHE A 102 -6.45 -5.89 15.65
C PHE A 102 -5.02 -6.43 15.90
N ASP A 103 -4.16 -6.32 14.91
CA ASP A 103 -2.76 -6.74 15.02
C ASP A 103 -1.82 -5.55 14.78
N ILE A 104 -1.13 -5.13 15.83
CA ILE A 104 -0.13 -4.06 15.75
C ILE A 104 1.00 -4.40 14.76
N TRP A 105 1.30 -5.69 14.58
CA TRP A 105 2.32 -6.13 13.64
C TRP A 105 1.94 -5.92 12.18
N ASP A 106 0.64 -5.88 11.87
CA ASP A 106 0.15 -5.53 10.54
C ASP A 106 0.38 -4.04 10.25
N LEU A 107 0.23 -3.17 11.26
CA LEU A 107 0.62 -1.75 11.14
C LEU A 107 2.14 -1.58 10.96
N VAL A 108 2.94 -2.37 11.67
CA VAL A 108 4.40 -2.38 11.47
C VAL A 108 4.75 -2.84 10.06
N ALA A 109 4.11 -3.90 9.57
CA ALA A 109 4.29 -4.42 8.22
C ALA A 109 3.92 -3.38 7.15
N ASN A 110 2.79 -2.66 7.33
CA ASN A 110 2.40 -1.53 6.48
C ASN A 110 3.49 -0.46 6.43
N GLY A 111 4.01 -0.05 7.60
CA GLY A 111 5.07 0.96 7.71
C GLY A 111 6.36 0.53 7.00
N LEU A 112 6.79 -0.72 7.20
CA LEU A 112 7.96 -1.28 6.51
C LEU A 112 7.78 -1.31 4.99
N GLY A 113 6.60 -1.72 4.52
CA GLY A 113 6.26 -1.70 3.10
C GLY A 113 6.31 -0.29 2.53
N ILE A 114 5.64 0.67 3.17
CA ILE A 114 5.62 2.07 2.74
C ILE A 114 7.03 2.65 2.66
N PHE A 115 7.87 2.41 3.66
CA PHE A 115 9.26 2.87 3.65
C PHE A 115 10.07 2.24 2.52
N ALA A 116 9.96 0.92 2.32
CA ALA A 116 10.65 0.21 1.25
C ALA A 116 10.22 0.72 -0.14
N GLY A 117 8.92 0.90 -0.36
CA GLY A 117 8.38 1.42 -1.61
C GLY A 117 8.85 2.85 -1.92
N TRP A 118 8.85 3.72 -0.91
CA TRP A 118 9.42 5.06 -1.02
C TRP A 118 10.91 5.02 -1.38
N ALA A 119 11.72 4.25 -0.66
CA ALA A 119 13.15 4.13 -0.91
C ALA A 119 13.43 3.62 -2.34
N LEU A 120 12.72 2.57 -2.79
CA LEU A 120 12.84 2.05 -4.15
C LEU A 120 12.43 3.08 -5.20
N SER A 121 11.44 3.93 -4.93
CA SER A 121 11.01 4.98 -5.86
C SER A 121 12.10 6.02 -6.14
N ILE A 122 12.99 6.25 -5.17
CA ILE A 122 14.15 7.16 -5.31
C ILE A 122 15.31 6.45 -6.00
N LEU A 123 15.58 5.20 -5.63
CA LEU A 123 16.73 4.44 -6.13
C LEU A 123 16.59 4.02 -7.60
N LEU A 124 15.37 3.76 -8.05
CA LEU A 124 15.13 3.35 -9.44
C LEU A 124 14.93 4.58 -10.32
N PRO A 125 15.86 4.88 -11.26
CA PRO A 125 15.73 6.03 -12.14
C PRO A 125 14.51 5.88 -13.07
N SER A 126 13.86 7.00 -13.35
CA SER A 126 12.89 7.08 -14.43
C SER A 126 13.66 7.27 -15.74
N LYS A 127 13.37 6.49 -16.75
CA LYS A 127 13.96 6.66 -18.12
C LYS A 127 13.36 7.86 -18.81
#